data_7417f4a48292cc1e77c94a7488395b35
#
_entry.id   7417f4a48292cc1e77c94a7488395b35
#
_cell.length_a   1.000
_cell.length_b   1.000
_cell.length_c   1.000
_cell.angle_alpha   90.00
_cell.angle_beta   90.00
_cell.angle_gamma   90.00
#
_symmetry.space_group_name_H-M   'P 1'
#
loop_
_entity.id
_entity.type
_entity.pdbx_description
1 polymer ?
#
loop_
_entity_poly.entity_id
_entity_poly.type
_entity_poly.pdbx_seq_one_letter_code
_entity_poly.pdbx_strand_id
1 'polypeptide(L)'
;MRPSYLGKILLHWCDTCHVPVLSDVCGCGAATRKVGITPPGDARPAFPADCELVNRIFEDHFGAPLIPPGTIALLNKAPDTDRMEEIIMGGCVVGAIRYITGEKRWEPLPRPEAALFLRPARRYVVVDEGAVPSIRDQGASVLAPGLRVIDPSVRKGDEVFILSPDGSCVGVGRAKMDAGEASAMERGAVVRTRKNAPSRCVPGQSTWEDAVRANSSVIEETEAEAVRFVQEVAGNTERPANISYSGGKDSLATLLVVKKALGNVPLLFIDTGLEFPETLENVAVAAETYGLEVIRASGEDAFWDAFERLGPPAMDYRWCCSACKLHPVRRLIEERWGECLSFIGQRRYESFRRKESNRVFRNGIVKNQISAAPIHNWTALHVWLYLFREQAPWNPLYAQGLDRIGCFMCPSSDVAVIGEIQEKYPDLWQEWSARLGVWQEAHGLPPEWVTEAQWRIRGGVCDETYRYC
;
A
#
# COMPACT_ATOMS: atom_id res chain seq x y z
N MET A 1 14.27 0.35 -11.91
CA MET A 1 13.76 1.68 -11.45
C MET A 1 14.67 2.29 -10.41
N ARG A 2 14.87 3.61 -10.39
CA ARG A 2 15.56 4.26 -9.27
C ARG A 2 14.54 4.52 -8.15
N PRO A 3 14.83 4.15 -6.90
CA PRO A 3 13.91 4.38 -5.80
C PRO A 3 13.71 5.89 -5.56
N SER A 4 12.45 6.32 -5.48
CA SER A 4 12.10 7.74 -5.25
C SER A 4 11.87 7.99 -3.76
N TYR A 5 12.73 8.80 -3.14
CA TYR A 5 12.56 9.22 -1.75
C TYR A 5 11.54 10.36 -1.66
N LEU A 6 10.37 10.08 -1.08
CA LEU A 6 9.32 11.07 -0.86
C LEU A 6 9.43 11.78 0.49
N GLY A 7 10.20 11.22 1.40
CA GLY A 7 10.48 11.76 2.72
C GLY A 7 11.56 10.95 3.44
N LYS A 8 11.81 11.29 4.71
CA LYS A 8 12.68 10.49 5.58
C LYS A 8 11.95 9.19 5.94
N ILE A 9 12.60 8.04 5.76
CA ILE A 9 12.04 6.77 6.22
C ILE A 9 12.15 6.75 7.75
N LEU A 10 10.99 6.70 8.43
CA LEU A 10 10.84 6.80 9.88
C LEU A 10 10.44 5.47 10.53
N LEU A 11 10.79 4.36 9.92
CA LEU A 11 10.47 3.04 10.46
C LEU A 11 11.62 2.51 11.30
N HIS A 12 11.36 2.32 12.58
CA HIS A 12 12.21 1.66 13.54
C HIS A 12 11.50 0.43 14.12
N TRP A 13 12.24 -0.39 14.85
CA TRP A 13 11.71 -1.59 15.53
C TRP A 13 12.27 -1.70 16.93
N CYS A 14 11.40 -1.97 17.89
CA CYS A 14 11.79 -2.32 19.26
C CYS A 14 11.89 -3.84 19.39
N ASP A 15 13.10 -4.35 19.60
CA ASP A 15 13.32 -5.80 19.78
C ASP A 15 12.81 -6.31 21.15
N THR A 16 12.57 -5.42 22.12
CA THR A 16 12.02 -5.76 23.44
C THR A 16 10.49 -5.93 23.39
N CYS A 17 9.80 -5.02 22.71
CA CYS A 17 8.34 -5.04 22.63
C CYS A 17 7.83 -5.76 21.37
N HIS A 18 8.72 -6.09 20.44
CA HIS A 18 8.40 -6.69 19.11
C HIS A 18 7.42 -5.87 18.28
N VAL A 19 7.55 -4.53 18.31
CA VAL A 19 6.64 -3.61 17.62
C VAL A 19 7.37 -2.60 16.73
N PRO A 20 6.73 -2.08 15.69
CA PRO A 20 7.22 -0.94 14.93
C PRO A 20 7.16 0.34 15.76
N VAL A 21 8.20 1.17 15.63
CA VAL A 21 8.34 2.45 16.32
C VAL A 21 8.72 3.55 15.35
N LEU A 22 8.24 4.78 15.60
CA LEU A 22 8.46 5.95 14.73
C LEU A 22 9.64 6.81 15.20
N SER A 23 10.36 6.37 16.22
CA SER A 23 11.51 7.06 16.84
C SER A 23 12.64 6.10 17.17
N ASP A 24 13.80 6.63 17.50
CA ASP A 24 14.98 5.90 17.94
C ASP A 24 14.92 5.41 19.39
N VAL A 25 13.89 5.82 20.14
CA VAL A 25 13.59 5.33 21.50
C VAL A 25 12.14 4.85 21.55
N CYS A 26 11.94 3.64 22.08
CA CYS A 26 10.61 3.07 22.30
C CYS A 26 9.97 3.64 23.58
N GLY A 27 8.64 3.67 23.65
CA GLY A 27 7.90 4.03 24.87
C GLY A 27 8.25 3.15 26.10
N CYS A 28 8.85 1.97 25.91
CA CYS A 28 9.39 1.14 26.99
C CYS A 28 10.79 1.61 27.48
N GLY A 29 11.37 2.65 26.88
CA GLY A 29 12.71 3.16 27.20
C GLY A 29 13.86 2.47 26.45
N ALA A 30 13.60 1.38 25.71
CA ALA A 30 14.64 0.69 24.95
C ALA A 30 15.01 1.48 23.67
N ALA A 31 16.30 1.44 23.29
CA ALA A 31 16.75 1.91 22.01
C ALA A 31 16.15 1.04 20.89
N THR A 32 15.72 1.67 19.81
CA THR A 32 15.15 1.00 18.64
C THR A 32 16.21 0.89 17.53
N ARG A 33 16.00 -0.03 16.62
CA ARG A 33 16.82 -0.11 15.40
C ARG A 33 16.05 0.29 14.16
N LYS A 34 16.72 0.98 13.28
CA LYS A 34 16.14 1.40 12.00
C LYS A 34 15.89 0.19 11.11
N VAL A 35 14.72 0.11 10.51
CA VAL A 35 14.36 -0.91 9.52
C VAL A 35 14.67 -0.40 8.12
N GLY A 36 15.48 -1.15 7.37
CA GLY A 36 15.79 -0.84 5.98
C GLY A 36 14.69 -1.35 5.06
N ILE A 37 13.89 -0.43 4.50
CA ILE A 37 12.82 -0.72 3.54
C ILE A 37 13.05 0.04 2.23
N THR A 38 12.44 -0.45 1.16
CA THR A 38 12.51 0.21 -0.14
C THR A 38 11.73 1.53 -0.14
N PRO A 39 12.31 2.64 -0.65
CA PRO A 39 11.55 3.88 -0.86
C PRO A 39 10.32 3.67 -1.77
N PRO A 40 9.22 4.41 -1.54
CA PRO A 40 9.08 5.61 -0.70
C PRO A 40 9.07 5.36 0.81
N GLY A 41 8.96 4.12 1.28
CA GLY A 41 9.06 3.80 2.70
C GLY A 41 7.85 4.22 3.53
N ASP A 42 6.66 4.13 2.96
CA ASP A 42 5.37 4.46 3.59
C ASP A 42 4.65 3.19 4.07
N ALA A 43 5.31 2.44 4.97
CA ALA A 43 4.80 1.18 5.48
C ALA A 43 3.48 1.34 6.25
N ARG A 44 2.59 0.37 6.06
CA ARG A 44 1.27 0.27 6.71
C ARG A 44 1.09 -1.05 7.45
N PRO A 45 0.15 -1.15 8.40
CA PRO A 45 -0.27 -2.43 8.96
C PRO A 45 -0.69 -3.42 7.86
N ALA A 46 -0.32 -4.69 8.02
CA ALA A 46 -0.96 -5.78 7.30
C ALA A 46 -2.27 -6.12 8.02
N PHE A 47 -3.39 -5.93 7.35
CA PHE A 47 -4.73 -6.28 7.85
C PHE A 47 -5.03 -7.76 7.61
N PRO A 48 -6.11 -8.32 8.19
CA PRO A 48 -6.43 -9.75 8.06
C PRO A 48 -6.39 -10.28 6.63
N ALA A 49 -7.03 -9.61 5.68
CA ALA A 49 -7.01 -10.04 4.28
C ALA A 49 -5.62 -9.96 3.63
N ASP A 50 -4.79 -8.99 4.04
CA ASP A 50 -3.39 -8.94 3.58
C ASP A 50 -2.60 -10.14 4.12
N CYS A 51 -2.78 -10.48 5.40
CA CYS A 51 -2.12 -11.65 6.01
C CYS A 51 -2.56 -12.96 5.35
N GLU A 52 -3.85 -13.11 5.06
CA GLU A 52 -4.41 -14.25 4.33
C GLU A 52 -3.83 -14.36 2.92
N LEU A 53 -3.77 -13.24 2.19
CA LEU A 53 -3.17 -13.21 0.85
C LEU A 53 -1.70 -13.64 0.88
N VAL A 54 -0.90 -13.04 1.77
CA VAL A 54 0.53 -13.37 1.92
C VAL A 54 0.70 -14.84 2.28
N ASN A 55 -0.06 -15.33 3.28
CA ASN A 55 0.04 -16.71 3.74
C ASN A 55 -0.34 -17.70 2.64
N ARG A 56 -1.43 -17.47 1.90
CA ARG A 56 -1.83 -18.28 0.76
C ARG A 56 -0.74 -18.35 -0.30
N ILE A 57 -0.15 -17.20 -0.69
CA ILE A 57 0.92 -17.14 -1.70
C ILE A 57 2.14 -17.95 -1.25
N PHE A 58 2.56 -17.82 0.01
CA PHE A 58 3.71 -18.57 0.53
C PHE A 58 3.40 -20.05 0.71
N GLU A 59 2.21 -20.41 1.16
CA GLU A 59 1.78 -21.79 1.32
C GLU A 59 1.65 -22.49 -0.05
N ASP A 60 1.07 -21.85 -1.04
CA ASP A 60 0.98 -22.38 -2.42
C ASP A 60 2.35 -22.59 -3.04
N HIS A 61 3.33 -21.77 -2.70
CA HIS A 61 4.66 -21.85 -3.28
C HIS A 61 5.61 -22.71 -2.44
N PHE A 62 5.69 -22.51 -1.14
CA PHE A 62 6.67 -23.17 -0.26
C PHE A 62 6.08 -24.27 0.63
N GLY A 63 4.75 -24.41 0.65
CA GLY A 63 4.06 -25.42 1.46
C GLY A 63 3.90 -25.04 2.93
N ALA A 64 4.10 -23.76 3.28
CA ALA A 64 3.92 -23.25 4.64
C ALA A 64 3.57 -21.75 4.62
N PRO A 65 2.68 -21.29 5.51
CA PRO A 65 2.35 -19.86 5.66
C PRO A 65 3.54 -19.10 6.24
N LEU A 66 3.63 -17.80 5.91
CA LEU A 66 4.74 -16.95 6.34
C LEU A 66 4.46 -16.20 7.64
N ILE A 67 3.24 -15.65 7.81
CA ILE A 67 2.88 -14.78 8.93
C ILE A 67 2.19 -15.61 10.02
N PRO A 68 2.87 -15.88 11.16
CA PRO A 68 2.26 -16.61 12.26
C PRO A 68 1.18 -15.78 12.98
N PRO A 69 0.19 -16.40 13.59
CA PRO A 69 -0.78 -15.72 14.44
C PRO A 69 -0.11 -14.92 15.57
N GLY A 70 -0.66 -13.73 15.88
CA GLY A 70 -0.13 -12.87 16.94
C GLY A 70 1.19 -12.15 16.62
N THR A 71 1.63 -12.19 15.36
CA THR A 71 2.80 -11.45 14.89
C THR A 71 2.37 -10.18 14.18
N ILE A 72 2.91 -9.03 14.58
CA ILE A 72 2.73 -7.79 13.84
C ILE A 72 3.51 -7.87 12.53
N ALA A 73 2.78 -7.70 11.43
CA ALA A 73 3.33 -7.55 10.09
C ALA A 73 2.99 -6.16 9.52
N LEU A 74 3.94 -5.59 8.77
CA LEU A 74 3.74 -4.39 7.98
C LEU A 74 3.94 -4.72 6.51
N LEU A 75 3.25 -3.98 5.65
CA LEU A 75 3.46 -3.99 4.21
C LEU A 75 4.01 -2.65 3.74
N ASN A 76 5.03 -2.69 2.89
CA ASN A 76 5.63 -1.52 2.27
C ASN A 76 5.56 -1.64 0.75
N LYS A 77 4.75 -0.78 0.12
CA LYS A 77 4.64 -0.76 -1.34
C LYS A 77 5.96 -0.37 -1.96
N ALA A 78 6.50 -1.25 -2.79
CA ALA A 78 7.75 -1.07 -3.51
C ALA A 78 7.47 -0.85 -5.01
N PRO A 79 8.33 -0.07 -5.72
CA PRO A 79 8.19 0.16 -7.16
C PRO A 79 8.37 -1.14 -7.96
N ASP A 80 7.36 -1.50 -8.75
CA ASP A 80 7.39 -2.60 -9.73
C ASP A 80 6.44 -2.30 -10.90
N THR A 81 6.31 -3.22 -11.84
CA THR A 81 5.40 -3.10 -12.98
C THR A 81 3.93 -3.10 -12.57
N ASP A 82 3.57 -3.79 -11.48
CA ASP A 82 2.26 -3.75 -10.83
C ASP A 82 2.43 -3.79 -9.31
N ARG A 83 1.46 -4.29 -8.56
CA ARG A 83 1.50 -4.33 -7.08
C ARG A 83 2.66 -5.20 -6.60
N MET A 84 3.56 -4.60 -5.84
CA MET A 84 4.63 -5.26 -5.11
C MET A 84 4.69 -4.69 -3.70
N GLU A 85 4.70 -5.57 -2.70
CA GLU A 85 4.76 -5.18 -1.29
C GLU A 85 5.83 -5.98 -0.54
N GLU A 86 6.76 -5.29 0.11
CA GLU A 86 7.69 -5.87 1.07
C GLU A 86 6.95 -6.21 2.35
N ILE A 87 7.25 -7.38 2.92
CA ILE A 87 6.67 -7.88 4.17
C ILE A 87 7.69 -7.68 5.27
N ILE A 88 7.29 -6.95 6.31
CA ILE A 88 8.17 -6.58 7.42
C ILE A 88 7.64 -7.21 8.70
N MET A 89 8.47 -8.04 9.33
CA MET A 89 8.22 -8.68 10.62
C MET A 89 9.52 -8.76 11.41
N GLY A 90 9.45 -8.82 12.75
CA GLY A 90 10.65 -8.93 13.59
C GLY A 90 11.70 -7.85 13.33
N GLY A 91 11.27 -6.70 12.76
CA GLY A 91 12.08 -5.54 12.45
C GLY A 91 13.02 -5.70 11.25
N CYS A 92 12.68 -6.55 10.30
CA CYS A 92 13.38 -6.71 9.04
C CYS A 92 12.39 -6.98 7.91
N VAL A 93 12.81 -6.81 6.66
CA VAL A 93 12.05 -7.30 5.51
C VAL A 93 12.30 -8.79 5.37
N VAL A 94 11.28 -9.59 5.59
CA VAL A 94 11.36 -11.07 5.50
C VAL A 94 11.10 -11.60 4.09
N GLY A 95 10.51 -10.78 3.24
CA GLY A 95 10.22 -11.12 1.85
C GLY A 95 9.39 -10.04 1.19
N ALA A 96 8.88 -10.35 0.01
CA ALA A 96 7.89 -9.54 -0.68
C ALA A 96 6.93 -10.44 -1.45
N ILE A 97 5.80 -9.88 -1.86
CA ILE A 97 4.92 -10.44 -2.88
C ILE A 97 4.85 -9.48 -4.06
N ARG A 98 4.79 -10.00 -5.28
CA ARG A 98 4.54 -9.19 -6.47
C ARG A 98 3.52 -9.83 -7.40
N TYR A 99 2.76 -9.00 -8.09
CA TYR A 99 1.80 -9.46 -9.07
C TYR A 99 2.39 -9.45 -10.48
N ILE A 100 2.28 -10.57 -11.18
CA ILE A 100 2.73 -10.75 -12.57
C ILE A 100 1.51 -10.61 -13.48
N THR A 101 1.33 -9.45 -14.07
CA THR A 101 0.13 -9.12 -14.86
C THR A 101 -0.10 -10.04 -16.04
N GLY A 102 0.96 -10.39 -16.80
CA GLY A 102 0.84 -11.29 -17.96
C GLY A 102 0.47 -12.74 -17.61
N GLU A 103 0.70 -13.16 -16.38
CA GLU A 103 0.38 -14.50 -15.88
C GLU A 103 -0.81 -14.49 -14.91
N LYS A 104 -1.31 -13.32 -14.57
CA LYS A 104 -2.41 -13.08 -13.61
C LYS A 104 -2.21 -13.82 -12.28
N ARG A 105 -0.98 -13.86 -11.78
CA ARG A 105 -0.62 -14.55 -10.55
C ARG A 105 0.30 -13.74 -9.63
N TRP A 106 0.28 -14.09 -8.38
CA TRP A 106 1.22 -13.61 -7.39
C TRP A 106 2.48 -14.47 -7.36
N GLU A 107 3.64 -13.84 -7.14
CA GLU A 107 4.93 -14.50 -6.94
C GLU A 107 5.51 -14.07 -5.58
N PRO A 108 5.87 -15.01 -4.69
CA PRO A 108 6.59 -14.69 -3.47
C PRO A 108 8.08 -14.47 -3.76
N LEU A 109 8.67 -13.51 -3.08
CA LEU A 109 10.09 -13.18 -3.15
C LEU A 109 10.68 -13.28 -1.74
N PRO A 110 11.04 -14.48 -1.24
CA PRO A 110 11.53 -14.64 0.11
C PRO A 110 12.89 -13.96 0.31
N ARG A 111 13.18 -13.61 1.58
CA ARG A 111 14.53 -13.34 2.08
C ARG A 111 14.95 -14.45 3.04
N PRO A 112 16.25 -14.60 3.38
CA PRO A 112 16.69 -15.63 4.31
C PRO A 112 15.97 -15.58 5.67
N GLU A 113 15.58 -14.38 6.10
CA GLU A 113 14.83 -14.12 7.33
C GLU A 113 13.46 -14.79 7.38
N ALA A 114 12.84 -15.07 6.23
CA ALA A 114 11.57 -15.79 6.17
C ALA A 114 11.68 -17.18 6.85
N ALA A 115 12.84 -17.81 6.78
CA ALA A 115 13.07 -19.09 7.42
C ALA A 115 13.02 -19.07 8.97
N LEU A 116 12.95 -17.89 9.59
CA LEU A 116 12.68 -17.73 11.02
C LEU A 116 11.20 -17.90 11.35
N PHE A 117 10.32 -17.78 10.37
CA PHE A 117 8.87 -17.79 10.52
C PHE A 117 8.21 -19.02 9.85
N LEU A 118 8.82 -19.55 8.79
CA LEU A 118 8.33 -20.73 8.08
C LEU A 118 9.44 -21.76 7.84
N ARG A 119 9.06 -23.03 7.72
CA ARG A 119 9.92 -24.09 7.20
C ARG A 119 9.39 -24.52 5.84
N PRO A 120 10.18 -24.37 4.76
CA PRO A 120 9.71 -24.74 3.44
C PRO A 120 9.54 -26.25 3.32
N ALA A 121 8.34 -26.69 2.94
CA ALA A 121 8.05 -28.09 2.62
C ALA A 121 8.25 -28.38 1.13
N ARG A 122 8.32 -27.33 0.30
CA ARG A 122 8.51 -27.39 -1.15
C ARG A 122 9.48 -26.30 -1.61
N ARG A 123 10.00 -26.42 -2.82
CA ARG A 123 10.89 -25.45 -3.49
C ARG A 123 12.07 -25.03 -2.61
N TYR A 124 12.79 -26.02 -2.14
CA TYR A 124 14.05 -25.85 -1.45
C TYR A 124 15.17 -26.71 -2.08
N VAL A 125 16.39 -26.33 -1.81
CA VAL A 125 17.58 -27.12 -2.08
C VAL A 125 18.38 -27.28 -0.81
N VAL A 126 19.02 -28.44 -0.61
CA VAL A 126 19.98 -28.66 0.47
C VAL A 126 21.37 -28.77 -0.16
N VAL A 127 22.32 -28.00 0.33
CA VAL A 127 23.70 -28.01 -0.14
C VAL A 127 24.60 -28.77 0.82
N ASP A 128 25.79 -29.17 0.38
CA ASP A 128 26.77 -29.78 1.25
C ASP A 128 27.44 -28.73 2.18
N GLU A 129 28.13 -29.20 3.22
CA GLU A 129 28.79 -28.33 4.19
C GLU A 129 29.91 -27.50 3.57
N GLY A 130 30.59 -28.01 2.54
CA GLY A 130 31.67 -27.30 1.84
C GLY A 130 31.16 -26.11 1.02
N ALA A 131 29.91 -26.17 0.52
CA ALA A 131 29.31 -25.09 -0.24
C ALA A 131 28.74 -23.96 0.66
N VAL A 132 28.40 -24.27 1.92
CA VAL A 132 27.75 -23.32 2.86
C VAL A 132 28.50 -21.99 3.01
N PRO A 133 29.81 -21.95 3.26
CA PRO A 133 30.52 -20.66 3.44
C PRO A 133 30.50 -19.80 2.18
N SER A 134 30.69 -20.40 1.00
CA SER A 134 30.67 -19.67 -0.26
C SER A 134 29.30 -19.05 -0.57
N ILE A 135 28.22 -19.75 -0.24
CA ILE A 135 26.86 -19.26 -0.46
C ILE A 135 26.50 -18.21 0.58
N ARG A 136 26.66 -18.53 1.89
CA ARG A 136 26.25 -17.68 2.99
C ARG A 136 27.05 -16.38 3.04
N ASP A 137 28.38 -16.46 2.90
CA ASP A 137 29.26 -15.32 3.14
C ASP A 137 29.58 -14.52 1.86
N GLN A 138 29.54 -15.17 0.69
CA GLN A 138 29.90 -14.55 -0.59
C GLN A 138 28.74 -14.42 -1.60
N GLY A 139 27.57 -15.04 -1.30
CA GLY A 139 26.44 -15.05 -2.22
C GLY A 139 26.67 -15.88 -3.51
N ALA A 140 27.58 -16.85 -3.44
CA ALA A 140 27.86 -17.72 -4.57
C ALA A 140 26.62 -18.51 -4.99
N SER A 141 26.47 -18.79 -6.30
CA SER A 141 25.43 -19.66 -6.81
C SER A 141 25.62 -21.09 -6.32
N VAL A 142 24.51 -21.84 -6.12
CA VAL A 142 24.58 -23.27 -5.86
C VAL A 142 25.03 -23.98 -7.14
N LEU A 143 26.17 -24.68 -7.03
CA LEU A 143 26.73 -25.48 -8.12
C LEU A 143 26.27 -26.94 -7.97
N ALA A 144 26.15 -27.66 -9.11
CA ALA A 144 25.74 -29.06 -9.12
C ALA A 144 26.58 -29.98 -8.17
N PRO A 145 27.94 -29.86 -8.09
CA PRO A 145 28.71 -30.66 -7.18
C PRO A 145 28.42 -30.43 -5.69
N GLY A 146 27.92 -29.23 -5.34
CA GLY A 146 27.54 -28.87 -3.96
C GLY A 146 26.07 -29.11 -3.64
N LEU A 147 25.28 -29.60 -4.59
CA LEU A 147 23.87 -29.90 -4.38
C LEU A 147 23.70 -31.29 -3.77
N ARG A 148 23.06 -31.41 -2.60
CA ARG A 148 22.71 -32.69 -1.96
C ARG A 148 21.29 -33.13 -2.25
N VAL A 149 20.34 -32.20 -2.09
CA VAL A 149 18.90 -32.45 -2.30
C VAL A 149 18.30 -31.28 -3.06
N ILE A 150 17.43 -31.60 -3.98
CA ILE A 150 16.53 -30.62 -4.60
C ILE A 150 15.10 -31.16 -4.51
N ASP A 151 14.19 -30.33 -4.06
CA ASP A 151 12.77 -30.69 -3.99
C ASP A 151 12.22 -30.94 -5.39
N PRO A 152 11.51 -32.08 -5.62
CA PRO A 152 11.03 -32.46 -6.97
C PRO A 152 10.06 -31.46 -7.62
N SER A 153 9.43 -30.59 -6.84
CA SER A 153 8.51 -29.57 -7.34
C SER A 153 9.21 -28.36 -7.97
N VAL A 154 10.54 -28.21 -7.79
CA VAL A 154 11.30 -27.07 -8.33
C VAL A 154 11.25 -27.06 -9.85
N ARG A 155 10.87 -25.91 -10.41
CA ARG A 155 10.89 -25.60 -11.83
C ARG A 155 11.83 -24.44 -12.13
N LYS A 156 12.31 -24.39 -13.35
CA LYS A 156 13.12 -23.26 -13.84
C LYS A 156 12.40 -21.94 -13.60
N GLY A 157 13.09 -21.02 -12.94
CA GLY A 157 12.55 -19.70 -12.61
C GLY A 157 11.91 -19.59 -11.22
N ASP A 158 11.69 -20.72 -10.52
CA ASP A 158 11.13 -20.70 -9.17
C ASP A 158 12.09 -20.03 -8.16
N GLU A 159 11.51 -19.31 -7.22
CA GLU A 159 12.21 -18.90 -6.00
C GLU A 159 12.35 -20.10 -5.08
N VAL A 160 13.55 -20.29 -4.52
CA VAL A 160 13.88 -21.44 -3.67
C VAL A 160 14.63 -21.01 -2.42
N PHE A 161 14.40 -21.73 -1.32
CA PHE A 161 15.26 -21.66 -0.15
C PHE A 161 16.50 -22.52 -0.35
N ILE A 162 17.67 -22.02 0.07
CA ILE A 162 18.93 -22.75 0.07
C ILE A 162 19.25 -23.10 1.52
N LEU A 163 19.24 -24.38 1.84
CA LEU A 163 19.40 -24.89 3.19
C LEU A 163 20.74 -25.61 3.32
N SER A 164 21.36 -25.51 4.49
CA SER A 164 22.46 -26.34 4.93
C SER A 164 21.97 -27.74 5.37
N PRO A 165 22.86 -28.71 5.60
CA PRO A 165 22.46 -30.07 5.99
C PRO A 165 21.71 -30.15 7.31
N ASP A 166 21.92 -29.19 8.23
CA ASP A 166 21.18 -29.07 9.50
C ASP A 166 19.80 -28.40 9.35
N GLY A 167 19.42 -27.98 8.13
CA GLY A 167 18.17 -27.32 7.85
C GLY A 167 18.18 -25.81 8.05
N SER A 168 19.31 -25.20 8.40
CA SER A 168 19.44 -23.75 8.50
C SER A 168 19.40 -23.10 7.11
N CYS A 169 18.73 -21.95 6.98
CA CYS A 169 18.70 -21.21 5.73
C CYS A 169 20.02 -20.44 5.54
N VAL A 170 20.74 -20.73 4.47
CA VAL A 170 21.99 -20.07 4.09
C VAL A 170 21.80 -19.04 2.97
N GLY A 171 20.62 -19.02 2.36
CA GLY A 171 20.26 -18.05 1.34
C GLY A 171 18.96 -18.38 0.68
N VAL A 172 18.56 -17.52 -0.23
CA VAL A 172 17.43 -17.71 -1.16
C VAL A 172 17.88 -17.38 -2.57
N GLY A 173 17.28 -18.01 -3.55
CA GLY A 173 17.70 -17.83 -4.92
C GLY A 173 16.66 -18.28 -5.93
N ARG A 174 17.02 -18.20 -7.22
CA ARG A 174 16.16 -18.57 -8.32
C ARG A 174 16.72 -19.80 -9.04
N ALA A 175 15.90 -20.82 -9.21
CA ALA A 175 16.26 -22.05 -9.92
C ALA A 175 16.56 -21.74 -11.40
N LYS A 176 17.65 -22.27 -11.92
CA LYS A 176 18.06 -22.11 -13.32
C LYS A 176 17.51 -23.19 -14.24
N MET A 177 17.02 -24.29 -13.68
CA MET A 177 16.49 -25.47 -14.37
C MET A 177 15.53 -26.23 -13.49
N ASP A 178 14.84 -27.19 -14.04
CA ASP A 178 13.95 -28.10 -13.30
C ASP A 178 14.73 -29.06 -12.40
N ALA A 179 14.08 -29.59 -11.36
CA ALA A 179 14.71 -30.49 -10.39
C ALA A 179 15.35 -31.72 -11.04
N GLY A 180 14.70 -32.32 -12.05
CA GLY A 180 15.23 -33.48 -12.77
C GLY A 180 16.52 -33.18 -13.53
N GLU A 181 16.60 -32.05 -14.22
CA GLU A 181 17.80 -31.57 -14.91
C GLU A 181 18.93 -31.29 -13.93
N ALA A 182 18.60 -30.59 -12.80
CA ALA A 182 19.56 -30.27 -11.77
C ALA A 182 20.18 -31.51 -11.12
N SER A 183 19.39 -32.56 -10.87
CA SER A 183 19.84 -33.80 -10.27
C SER A 183 20.75 -34.64 -11.21
N ALA A 184 20.61 -34.46 -12.53
CA ALA A 184 21.43 -35.13 -13.53
C ALA A 184 22.71 -34.36 -13.90
N MET A 185 22.85 -33.13 -13.42
CA MET A 185 23.94 -32.25 -13.81
C MET A 185 25.21 -32.52 -12.98
N GLU A 186 26.33 -32.73 -13.62
CA GLU A 186 27.63 -32.92 -12.95
C GLU A 186 28.36 -31.57 -12.67
N ARG A 187 28.15 -30.57 -13.51
CA ARG A 187 28.87 -29.29 -13.41
C ARG A 187 27.95 -28.12 -13.82
N GLY A 188 28.12 -26.96 -13.19
CA GLY A 188 27.40 -25.74 -13.50
C GLY A 188 26.50 -25.26 -12.35
N ALA A 189 25.88 -24.11 -12.51
CA ALA A 189 25.05 -23.49 -11.50
C ALA A 189 23.58 -23.93 -11.64
N VAL A 190 23.02 -24.52 -10.60
CA VAL A 190 21.62 -25.00 -10.52
C VAL A 190 20.69 -23.95 -9.90
N VAL A 191 21.16 -23.18 -8.92
CA VAL A 191 20.42 -22.06 -8.34
C VAL A 191 21.29 -20.82 -8.34
N ARG A 192 20.75 -19.71 -8.83
CA ARG A 192 21.38 -18.39 -8.68
C ARG A 192 20.96 -17.79 -7.34
N THR A 193 21.90 -17.67 -6.41
CA THR A 193 21.66 -17.00 -5.13
C THR A 193 21.30 -15.54 -5.36
N ARG A 194 20.23 -15.10 -4.72
CA ARG A 194 19.70 -13.73 -4.84
C ARG A 194 19.95 -12.93 -3.55
N LYS A 195 19.78 -13.56 -2.42
CA LYS A 195 20.07 -13.02 -1.09
C LYS A 195 20.68 -14.12 -0.21
N ASN A 196 21.72 -13.77 0.54
CA ASN A 196 22.48 -14.72 1.36
C ASN A 196 22.71 -14.25 2.80
N ALA A 197 22.92 -12.95 2.99
CA ALA A 197 23.20 -12.41 4.32
C ALA A 197 21.91 -12.01 5.02
N PRO A 198 21.50 -12.67 6.10
CA PRO A 198 20.34 -12.26 6.86
C PRO A 198 20.63 -10.94 7.60
N SER A 199 19.65 -10.06 7.63
CA SER A 199 19.64 -8.92 8.52
C SER A 199 19.21 -9.36 9.92
N ARG A 200 19.50 -8.53 10.94
CA ARG A 200 19.02 -8.81 12.29
C ARG A 200 17.49 -8.82 12.31
N CYS A 201 16.92 -9.97 12.63
CA CYS A 201 15.50 -10.21 12.77
C CYS A 201 15.22 -10.87 14.11
N VAL A 202 14.25 -10.33 14.86
CA VAL A 202 13.92 -10.84 16.20
C VAL A 202 12.43 -11.19 16.22
N PRO A 203 12.07 -12.47 15.92
CA PRO A 203 10.67 -12.91 16.00
C PRO A 203 10.08 -12.69 17.39
N GLY A 204 8.79 -12.34 17.44
CA GLY A 204 8.08 -12.17 18.70
C GLY A 204 6.60 -11.93 18.44
N GLN A 205 5.81 -11.94 19.50
CA GLN A 205 4.37 -11.67 19.48
C GLN A 205 4.09 -10.33 20.14
N SER A 206 3.11 -9.62 19.62
CA SER A 206 2.67 -8.32 20.13
C SER A 206 1.37 -7.92 19.46
N THR A 207 0.71 -6.91 19.99
CA THR A 207 -0.55 -6.38 19.50
C THR A 207 -0.39 -4.96 18.95
N TRP A 208 -1.41 -4.46 18.25
CA TRP A 208 -1.42 -3.07 17.80
C TRP A 208 -1.56 -2.09 18.97
N GLU A 209 -2.19 -2.51 20.09
CA GLU A 209 -2.24 -1.76 21.34
C GLU A 209 -0.83 -1.59 21.95
N ASP A 210 0.01 -2.64 21.86
CA ASP A 210 1.42 -2.55 22.26
C ASP A 210 2.18 -1.55 21.39
N ALA A 211 1.93 -1.58 20.08
CA ALA A 211 2.53 -0.63 19.14
C ALA A 211 2.08 0.82 19.41
N VAL A 212 0.80 1.04 19.72
CA VAL A 212 0.28 2.37 20.13
C VAL A 212 0.98 2.85 21.40
N ARG A 213 1.07 2.01 22.44
CA ARG A 213 1.78 2.38 23.70
C ARG A 213 3.24 2.70 23.46
N ALA A 214 3.91 1.93 22.61
CA ALA A 214 5.31 2.14 22.26
C ALA A 214 5.58 3.46 21.53
N ASN A 215 4.55 4.04 20.91
CA ASN A 215 4.63 5.27 20.13
C ASN A 215 3.89 6.46 20.75
N SER A 216 3.41 6.37 22.00
CA SER A 216 2.52 7.36 22.61
C SER A 216 3.08 8.79 22.53
N SER A 217 4.34 9.02 22.92
CA SER A 217 4.96 10.33 22.89
C SER A 217 5.05 10.92 21.48
N VAL A 218 5.45 10.10 20.50
CA VAL A 218 5.55 10.55 19.10
C VAL A 218 4.18 10.90 18.53
N ILE A 219 3.15 10.10 18.84
CA ILE A 219 1.79 10.35 18.38
C ILE A 219 1.26 11.66 19.03
N GLU A 220 1.50 11.88 20.32
CA GLU A 220 1.11 13.10 21.03
C GLU A 220 1.79 14.35 20.48
N GLU A 221 3.11 14.28 20.23
CA GLU A 221 3.88 15.39 19.69
C GLU A 221 3.43 15.75 18.25
N THR A 222 3.24 14.74 17.39
CA THR A 222 2.81 14.97 16.01
C THR A 222 1.36 15.44 15.92
N GLU A 223 0.48 14.97 16.81
CA GLU A 223 -0.88 15.48 16.96
C GLU A 223 -0.88 16.93 17.41
N ALA A 224 -0.13 17.25 18.47
CA ALA A 224 -0.05 18.62 19.00
C ALA A 224 0.49 19.61 17.95
N GLU A 225 1.46 19.18 17.12
CA GLU A 225 1.95 19.98 15.98
C GLU A 225 0.86 20.20 14.93
N ALA A 226 0.12 19.15 14.57
CA ALA A 226 -0.95 19.24 13.59
C ALA A 226 -2.12 20.10 14.08
N VAL A 227 -2.49 20.00 15.37
CA VAL A 227 -3.51 20.85 16.00
C VAL A 227 -3.10 22.32 15.98
N ARG A 228 -1.87 22.65 16.40
CA ARG A 228 -1.34 24.03 16.33
C ARG A 228 -1.36 24.59 14.91
N PHE A 229 -0.96 23.78 13.93
CA PHE A 229 -1.01 24.18 12.52
C PHE A 229 -2.44 24.51 12.06
N VAL A 230 -3.43 23.69 12.43
CA VAL A 230 -4.84 23.96 12.12
C VAL A 230 -5.30 25.28 12.74
N GLN A 231 -5.00 25.50 14.02
CA GLN A 231 -5.36 26.74 14.75
C GLN A 231 -4.72 27.98 14.11
N GLU A 232 -3.43 27.90 13.76
CA GLU A 232 -2.71 28.98 13.10
C GLU A 232 -3.31 29.32 11.73
N VAL A 233 -3.55 28.30 10.88
CA VAL A 233 -4.10 28.54 9.54
C VAL A 233 -5.53 29.08 9.61
N ALA A 234 -6.36 28.56 10.51
CA ALA A 234 -7.72 29.05 10.70
C ALA A 234 -7.74 30.47 11.28
N GLY A 235 -6.84 30.80 12.23
CA GLY A 235 -6.73 32.13 12.81
C GLY A 235 -6.25 33.21 11.83
N ASN A 236 -5.62 32.82 10.74
CA ASN A 236 -5.14 33.75 9.70
C ASN A 236 -6.19 34.07 8.61
N THR A 237 -7.43 33.59 8.74
CA THR A 237 -8.49 33.83 7.76
C THR A 237 -9.88 33.83 8.40
N GLU A 238 -10.77 34.65 7.89
CA GLU A 238 -12.20 34.66 8.27
C GLU A 238 -13.06 33.74 7.41
N ARG A 239 -12.43 32.95 6.48
CA ARG A 239 -13.14 32.05 5.58
C ARG A 239 -13.78 30.91 6.36
N PRO A 240 -15.01 30.51 6.00
CA PRO A 240 -15.62 29.32 6.56
C PRO A 240 -14.73 28.09 6.36
N ALA A 241 -14.53 27.31 7.43
CA ALA A 241 -13.74 26.10 7.40
C ALA A 241 -14.59 24.87 7.09
N ASN A 242 -14.02 23.90 6.37
CA ASN A 242 -14.58 22.56 6.18
C ASN A 242 -13.46 21.51 6.17
N ILE A 243 -13.86 20.23 6.32
CA ILE A 243 -12.97 19.08 6.24
C ILE A 243 -13.33 18.32 4.98
N SER A 244 -12.41 18.24 4.02
CA SER A 244 -12.58 17.34 2.84
C SER A 244 -12.47 15.90 3.28
N TYR A 245 -13.61 15.23 3.42
CA TYR A 245 -13.71 13.85 3.90
C TYR A 245 -14.03 12.90 2.74
N SER A 246 -13.20 11.88 2.53
CA SER A 246 -13.33 10.93 1.43
C SER A 246 -13.64 9.49 1.89
N GLY A 247 -13.91 9.28 3.18
CA GLY A 247 -14.03 7.94 3.76
C GLY A 247 -12.71 7.18 3.91
N GLY A 248 -11.59 7.79 3.55
CA GLY A 248 -10.26 7.18 3.69
C GLY A 248 -9.56 7.53 5.00
N LYS A 249 -8.57 6.70 5.40
CA LYS A 249 -7.81 6.85 6.66
C LYS A 249 -7.19 8.23 6.87
N ASP A 250 -6.67 8.83 5.80
CA ASP A 250 -5.97 10.11 5.87
C ASP A 250 -6.95 11.27 6.11
N SER A 251 -8.12 11.22 5.49
CA SER A 251 -9.19 12.19 5.76
C SER A 251 -9.81 12.00 7.14
N LEU A 252 -9.88 10.76 7.66
CA LEU A 252 -10.35 10.48 9.01
C LEU A 252 -9.37 11.03 10.07
N ALA A 253 -8.06 10.83 9.89
CA ALA A 253 -7.06 11.42 10.77
C ALA A 253 -7.11 12.96 10.74
N THR A 254 -7.32 13.55 9.56
CA THR A 254 -7.50 15.01 9.41
C THR A 254 -8.76 15.49 10.13
N LEU A 255 -9.88 14.76 10.03
CA LEU A 255 -11.11 15.07 10.75
C LEU A 255 -10.85 15.14 12.26
N LEU A 256 -10.19 14.15 12.83
CA LEU A 256 -9.90 14.10 14.27
C LEU A 256 -9.03 15.28 14.73
N VAL A 257 -7.97 15.57 13.98
CA VAL A 257 -7.07 16.71 14.26
C VAL A 257 -7.83 18.04 14.21
N VAL A 258 -8.63 18.25 13.15
CA VAL A 258 -9.40 19.50 12.98
C VAL A 258 -10.48 19.63 14.06
N LYS A 259 -11.16 18.55 14.39
CA LYS A 259 -12.16 18.54 15.47
C LYS A 259 -11.55 18.90 16.83
N LYS A 260 -10.35 18.40 17.14
CA LYS A 260 -9.61 18.79 18.36
C LYS A 260 -9.19 20.26 18.36
N ALA A 261 -8.84 20.79 17.20
CA ALA A 261 -8.35 22.18 17.06
C ALA A 261 -9.48 23.23 17.06
N LEU A 262 -10.60 22.97 16.38
CA LEU A 262 -11.63 23.94 16.04
C LEU A 262 -13.04 23.53 16.50
N GLY A 263 -13.23 22.34 17.03
CA GLY A 263 -14.55 21.80 17.36
C GLY A 263 -15.33 21.32 16.14
N ASN A 264 -16.62 21.64 16.04
CA ASN A 264 -17.49 21.16 14.99
C ASN A 264 -17.31 21.95 13.70
N VAL A 265 -16.64 21.32 12.73
CA VAL A 265 -16.43 21.83 11.38
C VAL A 265 -17.10 20.86 10.41
N PRO A 266 -17.92 21.32 9.42
CA PRO A 266 -18.64 20.42 8.53
C PRO A 266 -17.72 19.59 7.65
N LEU A 267 -18.18 18.37 7.31
CA LEU A 267 -17.53 17.49 6.35
C LEU A 267 -17.97 17.88 4.93
N LEU A 268 -17.01 18.07 4.04
CA LEU A 268 -17.25 18.23 2.61
C LEU A 268 -16.96 16.87 1.93
N PHE A 269 -18.00 16.16 1.56
CA PHE A 269 -17.91 14.89 0.84
C PHE A 269 -18.23 15.08 -0.64
N ILE A 270 -17.44 14.44 -1.50
CA ILE A 270 -17.64 14.45 -2.94
C ILE A 270 -18.17 13.09 -3.35
N ASP A 271 -19.43 13.06 -3.70
CA ASP A 271 -20.11 11.88 -4.24
C ASP A 271 -19.94 11.87 -5.76
N THR A 272 -19.15 10.93 -6.27
CA THR A 272 -18.90 10.81 -7.71
C THR A 272 -19.82 9.78 -8.38
N GLY A 273 -20.62 9.03 -7.58
CA GLY A 273 -21.37 7.87 -8.03
C GLY A 273 -20.51 6.63 -8.31
N LEU A 274 -19.21 6.68 -7.95
CA LEU A 274 -18.23 5.62 -8.22
C LEU A 274 -17.56 5.13 -6.93
N GLU A 275 -18.09 5.50 -5.79
CA GLU A 275 -17.64 5.06 -4.48
C GLU A 275 -18.15 3.63 -4.18
N PHE A 276 -17.37 2.90 -3.36
CA PHE A 276 -17.85 1.64 -2.79
C PHE A 276 -18.99 1.90 -1.79
N PRO A 277 -19.98 1.00 -1.66
CA PRO A 277 -21.04 1.12 -0.64
C PRO A 277 -20.50 1.36 0.76
N GLU A 278 -19.44 0.65 1.17
CA GLU A 278 -18.79 0.79 2.46
C GLU A 278 -18.17 2.19 2.66
N THR A 279 -17.81 2.88 1.60
CA THR A 279 -17.31 4.26 1.70
C THR A 279 -18.45 5.22 2.01
N LEU A 280 -19.59 5.06 1.37
CA LEU A 280 -20.78 5.87 1.63
C LEU A 280 -21.29 5.65 3.08
N GLU A 281 -21.33 4.41 3.52
CA GLU A 281 -21.65 4.05 4.89
C GLU A 281 -20.65 4.64 5.89
N ASN A 282 -19.35 4.52 5.64
CA ASN A 282 -18.31 5.08 6.51
C ASN A 282 -18.43 6.60 6.66
N VAL A 283 -18.81 7.32 5.61
CA VAL A 283 -19.06 8.77 5.67
C VAL A 283 -20.21 9.07 6.63
N ALA A 284 -21.29 8.30 6.59
CA ALA A 284 -22.42 8.46 7.50
C ALA A 284 -22.05 8.12 8.96
N VAL A 285 -21.36 6.98 9.16
CA VAL A 285 -20.86 6.55 10.47
C VAL A 285 -19.93 7.59 11.10
N ALA A 286 -18.99 8.13 10.34
CA ALA A 286 -18.08 9.17 10.84
C ALA A 286 -18.84 10.45 11.20
N ALA A 287 -19.79 10.88 10.38
CA ALA A 287 -20.60 12.06 10.65
C ALA A 287 -21.43 11.89 11.94
N GLU A 288 -22.09 10.75 12.11
CA GLU A 288 -22.87 10.43 13.31
C GLU A 288 -21.98 10.35 14.56
N THR A 289 -20.88 9.57 14.49
CA THR A 289 -19.96 9.37 15.61
C THR A 289 -19.41 10.69 16.15
N TYR A 290 -19.11 11.63 15.26
CA TYR A 290 -18.49 12.90 15.65
C TYR A 290 -19.47 14.07 15.73
N GLY A 291 -20.76 13.86 15.41
CA GLY A 291 -21.79 14.89 15.44
C GLY A 291 -21.55 16.01 14.42
N LEU A 292 -21.16 15.67 13.18
CA LEU A 292 -20.80 16.65 12.16
C LEU A 292 -21.78 16.67 11.00
N GLU A 293 -22.09 17.87 10.47
CA GLU A 293 -22.84 18.05 9.24
C GLU A 293 -22.06 17.50 8.04
N VAL A 294 -22.70 16.78 7.14
CA VAL A 294 -22.15 16.37 5.84
C VAL A 294 -22.70 17.27 4.73
N ILE A 295 -21.83 18.02 4.11
CA ILE A 295 -22.13 18.83 2.93
C ILE A 295 -21.69 18.02 1.70
N ARG A 296 -22.64 17.63 0.86
CA ARG A 296 -22.40 16.72 -0.25
C ARG A 296 -22.31 17.47 -1.56
N ALA A 297 -21.20 17.30 -2.30
CA ALA A 297 -21.05 17.75 -3.69
C ALA A 297 -21.29 16.55 -4.62
N SER A 298 -22.31 16.58 -5.48
CA SER A 298 -22.60 15.50 -6.43
C SER A 298 -21.88 15.72 -7.76
N GLY A 299 -21.22 14.66 -8.23
CA GLY A 299 -20.58 14.57 -9.55
C GLY A 299 -21.02 13.34 -10.34
N GLU A 300 -22.09 12.66 -9.91
CA GLU A 300 -22.57 11.39 -10.45
C GLU A 300 -22.87 11.45 -11.95
N ASP A 301 -23.74 12.33 -12.38
CA ASP A 301 -24.10 12.47 -13.79
C ASP A 301 -22.91 12.93 -14.65
N ALA A 302 -22.02 13.75 -14.08
CA ALA A 302 -20.88 14.31 -14.80
C ALA A 302 -19.87 13.27 -15.28
N PHE A 303 -19.78 12.11 -14.62
CA PHE A 303 -18.90 11.05 -15.05
C PHE A 303 -19.40 10.39 -16.35
N TRP A 304 -20.65 9.97 -16.36
CA TRP A 304 -21.20 9.24 -17.48
C TRP A 304 -21.36 10.14 -18.72
N ASP A 305 -21.80 11.37 -18.55
CA ASP A 305 -21.84 12.38 -19.61
C ASP A 305 -20.47 12.66 -20.24
N ALA A 306 -19.43 12.70 -19.40
CA ALA A 306 -18.07 12.89 -19.88
C ALA A 306 -17.52 11.62 -20.54
N PHE A 307 -17.86 10.43 -20.01
CA PHE A 307 -17.46 9.14 -20.59
C PHE A 307 -17.93 8.98 -22.04
N GLU A 308 -19.20 9.30 -22.33
CA GLU A 308 -19.76 9.23 -23.68
C GLU A 308 -18.99 10.10 -24.69
N ARG A 309 -18.46 11.23 -24.26
CA ARG A 309 -17.73 12.18 -25.11
C ARG A 309 -16.22 11.96 -25.16
N LEU A 310 -15.62 11.58 -24.07
CA LEU A 310 -14.16 11.56 -23.88
C LEU A 310 -13.58 10.15 -23.88
N GLY A 311 -14.45 9.13 -23.78
CA GLY A 311 -14.06 7.73 -23.56
C GLY A 311 -13.59 7.45 -22.15
N PRO A 312 -13.13 6.22 -21.88
CA PRO A 312 -12.69 5.83 -20.55
C PRO A 312 -11.50 6.68 -20.07
N PRO A 313 -11.48 7.00 -18.76
CA PRO A 313 -10.34 7.68 -18.19
C PRO A 313 -9.14 6.74 -18.13
N ALA A 314 -7.94 7.30 -18.21
CA ALA A 314 -6.69 6.56 -18.09
C ALA A 314 -5.73 7.20 -17.06
N MET A 315 -4.65 6.52 -16.73
CA MET A 315 -3.63 7.03 -15.79
C MET A 315 -3.04 8.35 -16.28
N ASP A 316 -2.83 8.45 -17.59
CA ASP A 316 -2.33 9.62 -18.31
C ASP A 316 -3.44 10.54 -18.85
N TYR A 317 -4.71 10.20 -18.61
CA TYR A 317 -5.87 10.95 -19.08
C TYR A 317 -6.98 11.03 -18.02
N ARG A 318 -6.71 11.77 -16.96
CA ARG A 318 -7.52 11.83 -15.73
C ARG A 318 -8.63 12.89 -15.73
N TRP A 319 -9.38 13.01 -16.82
CA TRP A 319 -10.51 13.92 -16.90
C TRP A 319 -11.56 13.66 -15.80
N CYS A 320 -11.70 12.40 -15.37
CA CYS A 320 -12.65 11.98 -14.33
C CYS A 320 -12.49 12.77 -13.03
N CYS A 321 -11.27 12.99 -12.56
CA CYS A 321 -11.03 13.76 -11.34
C CYS A 321 -11.48 15.22 -11.50
N SER A 322 -11.30 15.82 -12.67
CA SER A 322 -11.73 17.18 -12.95
C SER A 322 -13.26 17.27 -13.02
N ALA A 323 -13.89 16.41 -13.83
CA ALA A 323 -15.33 16.41 -14.06
C ALA A 323 -16.14 16.07 -12.80
N CYS A 324 -15.77 14.98 -12.10
CA CYS A 324 -16.60 14.43 -11.01
C CYS A 324 -16.21 14.93 -9.63
N LYS A 325 -15.02 15.53 -9.45
CA LYS A 325 -14.55 15.99 -8.14
C LYS A 325 -14.34 17.51 -8.09
N LEU A 326 -13.46 18.03 -8.93
CA LEU A 326 -13.02 19.42 -8.79
C LEU A 326 -14.08 20.44 -9.22
N HIS A 327 -14.80 20.18 -10.32
CA HIS A 327 -15.86 21.09 -10.76
C HIS A 327 -17.10 21.08 -9.86
N PRO A 328 -17.61 19.93 -9.36
CA PRO A 328 -18.70 19.91 -8.37
C PRO A 328 -18.35 20.64 -7.08
N VAL A 329 -17.15 20.40 -6.55
CA VAL A 329 -16.67 21.10 -5.35
C VAL A 329 -16.59 22.61 -5.55
N ARG A 330 -16.04 23.03 -6.69
CA ARG A 330 -15.94 24.47 -7.01
C ARG A 330 -17.32 25.12 -7.01
N ARG A 331 -18.31 24.53 -7.69
CA ARG A 331 -19.70 25.05 -7.71
C ARG A 331 -20.30 25.13 -6.32
N LEU A 332 -20.19 24.03 -5.54
CA LEU A 332 -20.71 24.00 -4.18
C LEU A 332 -20.10 25.09 -3.30
N ILE A 333 -18.78 25.30 -3.39
CA ILE A 333 -18.10 26.35 -2.60
C ILE A 333 -18.58 27.74 -3.04
N GLU A 334 -18.69 27.99 -4.34
CA GLU A 334 -19.19 29.26 -4.89
C GLU A 334 -20.60 29.58 -4.39
N GLU A 335 -21.50 28.59 -4.41
CA GLU A 335 -22.90 28.74 -4.01
C GLU A 335 -23.09 28.91 -2.49
N ARG A 336 -22.34 28.13 -1.68
CA ARG A 336 -22.56 28.06 -0.23
C ARG A 336 -21.76 29.10 0.57
N TRP A 337 -20.54 29.40 0.15
CA TRP A 337 -19.58 30.19 0.93
C TRP A 337 -18.90 31.30 0.14
N GLY A 338 -18.96 31.29 -1.17
CA GLY A 338 -18.10 32.11 -2.03
C GLY A 338 -16.66 31.67 -2.03
N GLU A 339 -16.01 31.72 -0.87
CA GLU A 339 -14.65 31.19 -0.59
C GLU A 339 -14.63 30.37 0.70
N CYS A 340 -13.70 29.40 0.81
CA CYS A 340 -13.54 28.59 2.02
C CYS A 340 -12.10 28.19 2.30
N LEU A 341 -11.88 27.74 3.54
CA LEU A 341 -10.69 27.01 3.99
C LEU A 341 -11.05 25.52 4.11
N SER A 342 -10.39 24.64 3.35
CA SER A 342 -10.59 23.21 3.43
C SER A 342 -9.37 22.51 4.02
N PHE A 343 -9.58 21.75 5.10
CA PHE A 343 -8.57 20.84 5.63
C PHE A 343 -8.64 19.53 4.89
N ILE A 344 -7.50 19.07 4.36
CA ILE A 344 -7.41 17.89 3.48
C ILE A 344 -6.42 16.86 4.00
N GLY A 345 -6.75 15.59 3.86
CA GLY A 345 -5.91 14.45 4.24
C GLY A 345 -4.82 14.14 3.22
N GLN A 346 -4.00 15.13 2.85
CA GLN A 346 -2.90 14.97 1.91
C GLN A 346 -1.58 14.75 2.63
N ARG A 347 -0.83 13.70 2.23
CA ARG A 347 0.49 13.38 2.78
C ARG A 347 1.57 13.41 1.70
N ARG A 348 2.78 13.86 2.06
CA ARG A 348 3.93 13.92 1.15
C ARG A 348 4.37 12.54 0.63
N TYR A 349 4.15 11.49 1.41
CA TYR A 349 4.56 10.11 1.08
C TYR A 349 3.72 9.45 0.00
N GLU A 350 2.61 10.06 -0.43
CA GLU A 350 1.71 9.46 -1.43
C GLU A 350 2.17 9.66 -2.88
N SER A 351 2.90 10.74 -3.18
CA SER A 351 3.45 10.96 -4.53
C SER A 351 4.52 12.05 -4.55
N PHE A 352 5.32 12.04 -5.64
CA PHE A 352 6.33 13.08 -5.86
C PHE A 352 5.72 14.49 -5.91
N ARG A 353 4.60 14.64 -6.61
CA ARG A 353 3.88 15.92 -6.68
C ARG A 353 3.42 16.42 -5.32
N ARG A 354 2.95 15.51 -4.44
CA ARG A 354 2.51 15.88 -3.08
C ARG A 354 3.68 16.22 -2.19
N LYS A 355 4.81 15.57 -2.35
CA LYS A 355 6.05 15.92 -1.65
C LYS A 355 6.47 17.37 -1.91
N GLU A 356 6.36 17.82 -3.17
CA GLU A 356 6.72 19.17 -3.60
C GLU A 356 5.67 20.24 -3.27
N SER A 357 4.44 19.84 -2.86
CA SER A 357 3.40 20.79 -2.52
C SER A 357 3.63 21.44 -1.16
N ASN A 358 3.25 22.71 -1.04
CA ASN A 358 3.18 23.37 0.26
C ASN A 358 2.06 22.76 1.12
N ARG A 359 2.17 22.88 2.44
CA ARG A 359 1.10 22.47 3.38
C ARG A 359 -0.18 23.30 3.23
N VAL A 360 -0.04 24.55 2.80
CA VAL A 360 -1.16 25.45 2.47
C VAL A 360 -1.00 25.85 1.01
N PHE A 361 -2.04 25.62 0.21
CA PHE A 361 -2.00 25.90 -1.23
C PHE A 361 -3.38 26.19 -1.80
N ARG A 362 -3.42 26.75 -3.02
CA ARG A 362 -4.65 26.89 -3.82
C ARG A 362 -4.61 25.92 -5.00
N ASN A 363 -5.73 25.28 -5.27
CA ASN A 363 -5.88 24.46 -6.46
C ASN A 363 -6.16 25.34 -7.69
N GLY A 364 -5.56 25.04 -8.84
CA GLY A 364 -5.75 25.80 -10.08
C GLY A 364 -7.17 25.79 -10.63
N ILE A 365 -7.94 24.72 -10.34
CA ILE A 365 -9.34 24.55 -10.78
C ILE A 365 -10.31 25.12 -9.72
N VAL A 366 -10.05 24.84 -8.43
CA VAL A 366 -10.88 25.29 -7.31
C VAL A 366 -10.23 26.52 -6.69
N LYS A 367 -10.27 27.66 -7.39
CA LYS A 367 -9.54 28.89 -7.01
C LYS A 367 -10.07 29.56 -5.74
N ASN A 368 -11.35 29.32 -5.44
CA ASN A 368 -12.07 29.83 -4.27
C ASN A 368 -11.85 28.99 -3.00
N GLN A 369 -10.96 28.00 -3.05
CA GLN A 369 -10.57 27.16 -1.93
C GLN A 369 -9.11 27.37 -1.55
N ILE A 370 -8.86 27.62 -0.27
CA ILE A 370 -7.54 27.44 0.34
C ILE A 370 -7.52 26.03 0.92
N SER A 371 -6.56 25.22 0.49
CA SER A 371 -6.36 23.86 1.00
C SER A 371 -5.24 23.87 2.04
N ALA A 372 -5.47 23.25 3.19
CA ALA A 372 -4.47 23.05 4.24
C ALA A 372 -4.36 21.57 4.61
N ALA A 373 -3.13 21.07 4.69
CA ALA A 373 -2.82 19.66 4.94
C ALA A 373 -2.17 19.46 6.33
N PRO A 374 -2.95 19.25 7.41
CA PRO A 374 -2.42 19.12 8.77
C PRO A 374 -1.46 17.95 8.93
N ILE A 375 -1.77 16.83 8.30
CA ILE A 375 -1.03 15.57 8.40
C ILE A 375 0.00 15.39 7.27
N HIS A 376 0.41 16.45 6.59
CA HIS A 376 1.29 16.40 5.42
C HIS A 376 2.57 15.58 5.63
N ASN A 377 3.17 15.67 6.81
CA ASN A 377 4.42 14.98 7.14
C ASN A 377 4.23 13.59 7.79
N TRP A 378 2.99 13.13 7.98
CA TRP A 378 2.73 11.82 8.57
C TRP A 378 2.97 10.68 7.58
N THR A 379 3.61 9.60 8.02
CA THR A 379 3.66 8.34 7.27
C THR A 379 2.34 7.57 7.43
N ALA A 380 2.12 6.52 6.61
CA ALA A 380 0.96 5.66 6.79
C ALA A 380 0.92 5.03 8.20
N LEU A 381 2.08 4.64 8.74
CA LEU A 381 2.14 4.09 10.09
C LEU A 381 1.75 5.13 11.16
N HIS A 382 2.15 6.40 11.04
CA HIS A 382 1.66 7.48 11.93
C HIS A 382 0.14 7.56 11.92
N VAL A 383 -0.45 7.60 10.71
CA VAL A 383 -1.91 7.69 10.54
C VAL A 383 -2.59 6.51 11.22
N TRP A 384 -2.14 5.28 10.97
CA TRP A 384 -2.77 4.10 11.55
C TRP A 384 -2.63 4.01 13.07
N LEU A 385 -1.46 4.28 13.62
CA LEU A 385 -1.26 4.29 15.08
C LEU A 385 -2.11 5.37 15.76
N TYR A 386 -2.28 6.53 15.11
CA TYR A 386 -3.16 7.57 15.58
C TYR A 386 -4.63 7.11 15.57
N LEU A 387 -5.10 6.54 14.46
CA LEU A 387 -6.49 6.01 14.36
C LEU A 387 -6.76 4.88 15.35
N PHE A 388 -5.79 4.00 15.59
CA PHE A 388 -5.92 2.93 16.59
C PHE A 388 -6.00 3.50 18.02
N ARG A 389 -5.17 4.50 18.36
CA ARG A 389 -5.25 5.19 19.65
C ARG A 389 -6.61 5.83 19.88
N GLU A 390 -7.17 6.50 18.87
CA GLU A 390 -8.46 7.17 18.93
C GLU A 390 -9.65 6.20 18.79
N GLN A 391 -9.41 4.91 18.57
CA GLN A 391 -10.45 3.91 18.27
C GLN A 391 -11.42 4.39 17.18
N ALA A 392 -10.88 5.07 16.17
CA ALA A 392 -11.66 5.73 15.13
C ALA A 392 -12.37 4.73 14.21
N PRO A 393 -13.60 5.04 13.72
CA PRO A 393 -14.36 4.16 12.82
C PRO A 393 -13.79 4.24 11.39
N TRP A 394 -12.65 3.62 11.16
CA TRP A 394 -12.04 3.58 9.84
C TRP A 394 -12.79 2.64 8.88
N ASN A 395 -12.67 2.92 7.58
CA ASN A 395 -13.40 2.22 6.53
C ASN A 395 -13.01 0.72 6.47
N PRO A 396 -13.98 -0.21 6.52
CA PRO A 396 -13.73 -1.66 6.57
C PRO A 396 -13.03 -2.22 5.33
N LEU A 397 -13.02 -1.49 4.20
CA LEU A 397 -12.31 -1.89 2.99
C LEU A 397 -10.80 -2.10 3.22
N TYR A 398 -10.19 -1.42 4.19
CA TYR A 398 -8.80 -1.67 4.56
C TYR A 398 -8.60 -3.07 5.16
N ALA A 399 -9.52 -3.53 6.02
CA ALA A 399 -9.50 -4.89 6.56
C ALA A 399 -9.69 -5.96 5.47
N GLN A 400 -10.31 -5.58 4.36
CA GLN A 400 -10.56 -6.43 3.19
C GLN A 400 -9.42 -6.43 2.17
N GLY A 401 -8.29 -5.76 2.46
CA GLY A 401 -7.06 -5.80 1.65
C GLY A 401 -6.86 -4.63 0.69
N LEU A 402 -7.76 -3.62 0.67
CA LEU A 402 -7.50 -2.41 -0.09
C LEU A 402 -6.50 -1.52 0.65
N ASP A 403 -5.37 -1.23 0.02
CA ASP A 403 -4.35 -0.32 0.56
C ASP A 403 -4.74 1.16 0.44
N ARG A 404 -5.64 1.44 -0.49
CA ARG A 404 -6.13 2.78 -0.84
C ARG A 404 -7.62 2.72 -1.17
N ILE A 405 -8.40 3.69 -0.65
CA ILE A 405 -9.81 3.85 -0.96
C ILE A 405 -9.98 4.99 -1.97
N GLY A 406 -10.75 4.72 -3.02
CA GLY A 406 -11.09 5.64 -4.10
C GLY A 406 -12.28 5.12 -4.90
N CYS A 407 -12.45 5.60 -6.14
CA CYS A 407 -13.46 5.06 -7.05
C CYS A 407 -13.18 3.59 -7.38
N PHE A 408 -14.21 2.73 -7.46
CA PHE A 408 -14.03 1.29 -7.71
C PHE A 408 -13.34 0.99 -9.05
N MET A 409 -13.52 1.84 -10.05
CA MET A 409 -12.92 1.71 -11.38
C MET A 409 -11.72 2.63 -11.60
N CYS A 410 -11.03 3.07 -10.56
CA CYS A 410 -9.94 4.04 -10.68
C CYS A 410 -8.84 3.54 -11.64
N PRO A 411 -8.51 4.27 -12.73
CA PRO A 411 -7.46 3.84 -13.66
C PRO A 411 -6.06 3.79 -13.02
N SER A 412 -5.87 4.47 -11.88
CA SER A 412 -4.60 4.45 -11.12
C SER A 412 -4.49 3.29 -10.12
N SER A 413 -5.49 2.40 -10.04
CA SER A 413 -5.37 1.17 -9.26
C SER A 413 -4.46 0.18 -9.97
N ASP A 414 -3.71 -0.63 -9.20
CA ASP A 414 -2.91 -1.73 -9.77
C ASP A 414 -3.85 -2.79 -10.41
N VAL A 415 -3.37 -3.55 -11.38
CA VAL A 415 -4.16 -4.61 -12.03
C VAL A 415 -4.56 -5.68 -11.02
N ALA A 416 -3.67 -6.00 -10.07
CA ALA A 416 -3.98 -6.90 -8.96
C ALA A 416 -5.21 -6.45 -8.17
N VAL A 417 -5.29 -5.15 -7.82
CA VAL A 417 -6.42 -4.56 -7.09
C VAL A 417 -7.69 -4.57 -7.92
N ILE A 418 -7.58 -4.31 -9.23
CA ILE A 418 -8.73 -4.41 -10.14
C ILE A 418 -9.30 -5.83 -10.15
N GLY A 419 -8.44 -6.86 -10.21
CA GLY A 419 -8.87 -8.27 -10.11
C GLY A 419 -9.63 -8.56 -8.80
N GLU A 420 -9.13 -8.07 -7.67
CA GLU A 420 -9.79 -8.20 -6.37
C GLU A 420 -11.17 -7.50 -6.35
N ILE A 421 -11.29 -6.32 -6.97
CA ILE A 421 -12.56 -5.58 -7.08
C ILE A 421 -13.55 -6.34 -7.96
N GLN A 422 -13.11 -6.93 -9.08
CA GLN A 422 -13.95 -7.73 -9.97
C GLN A 422 -14.57 -8.93 -9.24
N GLU A 423 -13.79 -9.59 -8.39
CA GLU A 423 -14.27 -10.74 -7.62
C GLU A 423 -15.25 -10.34 -6.49
N LYS A 424 -14.95 -9.25 -5.79
CA LYS A 424 -15.73 -8.83 -4.61
C LYS A 424 -16.98 -8.02 -4.96
N TYR A 425 -16.96 -7.28 -6.06
CA TYR A 425 -18.03 -6.38 -6.50
C TYR A 425 -18.44 -6.65 -7.95
N PRO A 426 -18.89 -7.88 -8.27
CA PRO A 426 -19.20 -8.27 -9.64
C PRO A 426 -20.26 -7.39 -10.28
N ASP A 427 -21.27 -6.93 -9.54
CA ASP A 427 -22.34 -6.08 -10.07
C ASP A 427 -21.81 -4.70 -10.52
N LEU A 428 -21.00 -4.04 -9.68
CA LEU A 428 -20.38 -2.77 -10.03
C LEU A 428 -19.44 -2.92 -11.24
N TRP A 429 -18.72 -4.02 -11.29
CA TRP A 429 -17.78 -4.28 -12.37
C TRP A 429 -18.48 -4.65 -13.68
N GLN A 430 -19.63 -5.34 -13.62
CA GLN A 430 -20.41 -5.72 -14.80
C GLN A 430 -20.87 -4.49 -15.58
N GLU A 431 -21.40 -3.47 -14.91
CA GLU A 431 -21.80 -2.23 -15.57
C GLU A 431 -20.60 -1.53 -16.23
N TRP A 432 -19.49 -1.41 -15.51
CA TRP A 432 -18.26 -0.82 -16.05
C TRP A 432 -17.73 -1.58 -17.27
N SER A 433 -17.65 -2.92 -17.18
CA SER A 433 -17.19 -3.78 -18.28
C SER A 433 -18.08 -3.68 -19.52
N ALA A 434 -19.40 -3.61 -19.32
CA ALA A 434 -20.34 -3.47 -20.42
C ALA A 434 -20.11 -2.16 -21.21
N ARG A 435 -19.90 -1.03 -20.49
CA ARG A 435 -19.61 0.27 -21.13
C ARG A 435 -18.25 0.29 -21.82
N LEU A 436 -17.23 -0.36 -21.21
CA LEU A 436 -15.93 -0.53 -21.86
C LEU A 436 -16.04 -1.39 -23.13
N GLY A 437 -16.86 -2.45 -23.12
CA GLY A 437 -17.11 -3.32 -24.28
C GLY A 437 -17.73 -2.54 -25.44
N VAL A 438 -18.76 -1.73 -25.19
CA VAL A 438 -19.36 -0.86 -26.21
C VAL A 438 -18.32 0.10 -26.82
N TRP A 439 -17.48 0.70 -25.98
CA TRP A 439 -16.40 1.56 -26.46
C TRP A 439 -15.36 0.80 -27.28
N GLN A 440 -14.95 -0.37 -26.79
CA GLN A 440 -13.99 -1.25 -27.46
C GLN A 440 -14.46 -1.66 -28.86
N GLU A 441 -15.72 -2.08 -29.01
CA GLU A 441 -16.31 -2.48 -30.28
C GLU A 441 -16.39 -1.28 -31.24
N ALA A 442 -16.87 -0.12 -30.78
CA ALA A 442 -16.99 1.09 -31.58
C ALA A 442 -15.65 1.61 -32.14
N HIS A 443 -14.53 1.28 -31.47
CA HIS A 443 -13.19 1.72 -31.86
C HIS A 443 -12.32 0.61 -32.44
N GLY A 444 -12.86 -0.63 -32.62
CA GLY A 444 -12.14 -1.76 -33.18
C GLY A 444 -10.93 -2.21 -32.33
N LEU A 445 -11.01 -2.06 -31.00
CA LEU A 445 -9.94 -2.45 -30.08
C LEU A 445 -10.00 -3.95 -29.78
N PRO A 446 -8.86 -4.62 -29.43
CA PRO A 446 -8.87 -6.04 -29.12
C PRO A 446 -9.57 -6.36 -27.80
N PRO A 447 -10.12 -7.58 -27.60
CA PRO A 447 -10.80 -7.94 -26.35
C PRO A 447 -9.92 -7.80 -25.09
N GLU A 448 -8.61 -7.99 -25.22
CA GLU A 448 -7.61 -7.86 -24.16
C GLU A 448 -7.58 -6.42 -23.62
N TRP A 449 -8.00 -5.44 -24.42
CA TRP A 449 -8.08 -4.05 -23.98
C TRP A 449 -9.02 -3.88 -22.76
N VAL A 450 -10.12 -4.64 -22.71
CA VAL A 450 -11.02 -4.70 -21.56
C VAL A 450 -10.50 -5.70 -20.51
N THR A 451 -10.22 -6.95 -20.91
CA THR A 451 -9.98 -8.07 -20.00
C THR A 451 -8.62 -8.02 -19.28
N GLU A 452 -7.65 -7.26 -19.82
CA GLU A 452 -6.33 -7.03 -19.23
C GLU A 452 -6.17 -5.60 -18.70
N ALA A 453 -7.29 -4.87 -18.57
CA ALA A 453 -7.32 -3.50 -18.10
C ALA A 453 -6.38 -2.54 -18.87
N GLN A 454 -6.17 -2.76 -20.18
CA GLN A 454 -5.32 -1.92 -21.03
C GLN A 454 -5.93 -0.53 -21.23
N TRP A 455 -7.24 -0.38 -21.04
CA TRP A 455 -7.96 0.92 -21.06
C TRP A 455 -7.39 1.94 -20.07
N ARG A 456 -6.66 1.48 -19.05
CA ARG A 456 -6.01 2.32 -18.04
C ARG A 456 -4.89 3.20 -18.60
N ILE A 457 -4.38 2.90 -19.80
CA ILE A 457 -3.24 3.58 -20.41
C ILE A 457 -3.58 3.97 -21.84
N ARG A 458 -3.72 5.25 -22.09
CA ARG A 458 -4.11 5.75 -23.41
C ARG A 458 -3.01 5.62 -24.46
N GLY A 459 -1.75 5.79 -24.07
CA GLY A 459 -0.59 5.77 -24.97
C GLY A 459 0.08 4.40 -25.15
N GLY A 460 -0.45 3.32 -24.57
CA GLY A 460 0.10 1.96 -24.68
C GLY A 460 1.45 1.72 -23.97
N VAL A 461 2.04 2.75 -23.35
CA VAL A 461 3.27 2.66 -22.57
C VAL A 461 3.00 3.19 -21.17
N CYS A 462 3.20 2.34 -20.17
CA CYS A 462 3.13 2.75 -18.77
C CYS A 462 4.36 3.60 -18.44
N ASP A 463 4.23 4.94 -18.50
CA ASP A 463 5.24 5.82 -17.96
C ASP A 463 5.08 5.89 -16.43
N GLU A 464 6.15 5.57 -15.72
CA GLU A 464 6.23 5.49 -14.26
C GLU A 464 5.89 6.81 -13.54
N THR A 465 5.98 7.94 -14.23
CA THR A 465 5.63 9.25 -13.68
C THR A 465 4.16 9.39 -13.30
N TYR A 466 3.27 8.55 -13.86
CA TYR A 466 1.82 8.60 -13.59
C TYR A 466 1.35 7.69 -12.44
N ARG A 467 2.16 6.77 -11.96
CA ARG A 467 1.79 5.85 -10.86
C ARG A 467 1.64 6.50 -9.49
N TYR A 468 2.14 7.73 -9.34
CA TYR A 468 2.14 8.47 -8.08
C TYR A 468 1.27 9.76 -8.12
N CYS A 469 0.25 9.79 -8.97
CA CYS A 469 -0.72 10.90 -9.01
C CYS A 469 -1.86 10.71 -8.03
#